data_0295eb74124f100a547add1324816cee
#
_entry.id   0295eb74124f100a547add1324816cee
#
_cell.length_a   1.000
_cell.length_b   1.000
_cell.length_c   1.000
_cell.angle_alpha   90.00
_cell.angle_beta   90.00
_cell.angle_gamma   90.00
#
_symmetry.space_group_name_H-M   'P 1'
#
loop_
_entity.id
_entity.type
_entity.pdbx_description
1 polymer ?
#
loop_
_entity_poly.entity_id
_entity_poly.type
_entity_poly.pdbx_seq_one_letter_code
_entity_poly.pdbx_strand_id
1 'polypeptide(L)'
;HSSSAASDVYKRQLPALSVDEPTVSMTFQVNDSPFAGREGKFVTSRNIKERLDKELISNVALRVVPGDSPDKFIVSGRGELHLSVLIESMRREGFELAISKPQVIQKNVNEEIHEPFEQIVIDVEEIHQGSVMEELGPRKAELQSMEPDGKGRVKLEFIAPSRGIIGFRSHFLTITSGTGIMTSVFDHYGPVKTGEIAKRTNGVMYSCLLYTSDAADELC
;
A
#
# COMPACT_ATOMS: atom_id res chain seq x y z
N HIS A 1 -27.90 36.34 36.75
CA HIS A 1 -28.19 35.55 35.54
C HIS A 1 -26.99 35.51 34.60
N SER A 2 -26.14 34.52 34.77
CA SER A 2 -25.19 34.21 33.73
C SER A 2 -24.57 32.83 34.01
N SER A 3 -25.17 31.76 33.53
CA SER A 3 -24.47 30.45 33.51
C SER A 3 -25.14 29.43 32.61
N SER A 4 -25.63 29.83 31.44
CA SER A 4 -26.27 28.89 30.50
C SER A 4 -25.59 28.74 29.14
N ALA A 5 -24.62 29.60 28.82
CA ALA A 5 -23.99 29.60 27.52
C ALA A 5 -22.77 28.64 27.39
N ALA A 6 -22.18 28.21 28.51
CA ALA A 6 -20.99 27.34 28.48
C ALA A 6 -21.33 25.85 28.34
N SER A 7 -22.57 25.45 28.56
CA SER A 7 -22.97 24.04 28.54
C SER A 7 -23.34 23.50 27.16
N ASP A 8 -23.62 24.38 26.18
CA ASP A 8 -24.06 23.96 24.82
C ASP A 8 -22.90 23.70 23.84
N VAL A 9 -21.71 24.20 24.15
CA VAL A 9 -20.54 23.98 23.26
C VAL A 9 -20.06 22.53 23.29
N TYR A 10 -20.25 21.82 24.42
CA TYR A 10 -19.84 20.40 24.53
C TYR A 10 -20.81 19.39 23.91
N LYS A 11 -22.02 19.78 23.53
CA LYS A 11 -23.02 18.87 22.96
C LYS A 11 -22.93 18.68 21.47
N ARG A 12 -22.02 19.39 20.76
CA ARG A 12 -21.74 19.24 19.34
C ARG A 12 -20.35 18.67 19.06
N GLN A 13 -19.89 17.75 19.88
CA GLN A 13 -18.70 16.99 19.51
C GLN A 13 -19.08 16.07 18.36
N LEU A 14 -18.41 16.26 17.22
CA LEU A 14 -18.46 15.31 16.12
C LEU A 14 -17.97 13.94 16.64
N PRO A 15 -18.59 12.83 16.22
CA PRO A 15 -18.08 11.51 16.56
C PRO A 15 -16.60 11.43 16.15
N ALA A 16 -15.78 10.78 16.97
CA ALA A 16 -14.38 10.58 16.66
C ALA A 16 -14.27 9.89 15.28
N LEU A 17 -13.44 10.47 14.42
CA LEU A 17 -13.16 9.84 13.12
C LEU A 17 -12.55 8.48 13.39
N SER A 18 -13.24 7.41 12.98
CA SER A 18 -12.66 6.09 12.95
C SER A 18 -11.67 6.04 11.77
N VAL A 19 -10.41 5.80 12.08
CA VAL A 19 -9.39 5.57 11.05
C VAL A 19 -9.30 4.07 10.84
N ASP A 20 -9.32 3.64 9.58
CA ASP A 20 -9.18 2.23 9.23
C ASP A 20 -7.87 1.68 9.80
N GLU A 21 -7.93 0.46 10.30
CA GLU A 21 -6.74 -0.22 10.81
C GLU A 21 -5.74 -0.48 9.68
N PRO A 22 -4.42 -0.46 9.97
CA PRO A 22 -3.42 -0.80 8.99
C PRO A 22 -3.56 -2.27 8.56
N THR A 23 -3.48 -2.52 7.26
CA THR A 23 -3.62 -3.86 6.66
C THR A 23 -2.30 -4.42 6.15
N VAL A 24 -1.32 -3.56 5.87
CA VAL A 24 -0.01 -3.93 5.32
C VAL A 24 1.10 -3.39 6.21
N SER A 25 2.14 -4.18 6.39
CA SER A 25 3.36 -3.81 7.13
C SER A 25 4.61 -4.02 6.28
N MET A 26 5.63 -3.21 6.51
CA MET A 26 6.96 -3.32 5.95
C MET A 26 8.00 -3.06 7.04
N THR A 27 9.14 -3.73 6.97
CA THR A 27 10.26 -3.42 7.86
C THR A 27 11.16 -2.38 7.19
N PHE A 28 11.38 -1.27 7.89
CA PHE A 28 12.36 -0.25 7.53
C PHE A 28 13.61 -0.48 8.38
N GLN A 29 14.75 -0.54 7.75
CA GLN A 29 16.03 -0.74 8.44
C GLN A 29 17.14 0.11 7.84
N VAL A 30 18.20 0.27 8.60
CA VAL A 30 19.43 0.90 8.11
C VAL A 30 19.97 0.09 6.92
N ASN A 31 20.46 0.80 5.90
CA ASN A 31 21.17 0.16 4.80
C ASN A 31 22.56 -0.29 5.29
N ASP A 32 22.77 -1.59 5.36
CA ASP A 32 24.01 -2.23 5.76
C ASP A 32 24.87 -2.70 4.58
N SER A 33 24.51 -2.31 3.35
CA SER A 33 25.25 -2.67 2.15
C SER A 33 26.61 -1.95 2.10
N PRO A 34 27.59 -2.50 1.34
CA PRO A 34 28.90 -1.85 1.15
C PRO A 34 28.82 -0.45 0.47
N PHE A 35 27.67 -0.12 -0.09
CA PHE A 35 27.40 1.15 -0.77
C PHE A 35 26.60 2.15 0.06
N ALA A 36 26.33 1.81 1.33
CA ALA A 36 25.60 2.70 2.24
C ALA A 36 26.27 4.07 2.35
N GLY A 37 25.44 5.13 2.35
CA GLY A 37 25.89 6.52 2.47
C GLY A 37 26.34 7.17 1.16
N ARG A 38 26.16 6.53 0.02
CA ARG A 38 26.51 7.14 -1.28
C ARG A 38 25.39 8.01 -1.84
N GLU A 39 24.15 7.66 -1.59
CA GLU A 39 22.97 8.31 -2.17
C GLU A 39 22.21 9.17 -1.15
N GLY A 40 22.29 8.82 0.14
CA GLY A 40 21.58 9.52 1.21
C GLY A 40 22.52 10.15 2.23
N LYS A 41 22.05 11.27 2.83
CA LYS A 41 22.74 11.94 3.94
C LYS A 41 22.37 11.35 5.30
N PHE A 42 21.15 10.82 5.40
CA PHE A 42 20.58 10.31 6.66
C PHE A 42 20.54 8.79 6.63
N VAL A 43 21.58 8.16 7.14
CA VAL A 43 21.80 6.71 7.07
C VAL A 43 21.72 5.99 8.43
N THR A 44 21.44 6.73 9.51
CA THR A 44 21.43 6.15 10.87
C THR A 44 20.03 5.78 11.33
N SER A 45 19.91 4.75 12.17
CA SER A 45 18.64 4.34 12.77
C SER A 45 17.97 5.46 13.56
N ARG A 46 18.76 6.33 14.20
CA ARG A 46 18.25 7.50 14.90
C ARG A 46 17.54 8.47 13.97
N ASN A 47 18.15 8.78 12.82
CA ASN A 47 17.56 9.69 11.84
C ASN A 47 16.24 9.12 11.28
N ILE A 48 16.24 7.81 10.97
CA ILE A 48 15.04 7.10 10.48
C ILE A 48 13.93 7.18 11.52
N LYS A 49 14.25 6.89 12.80
CA LYS A 49 13.29 6.95 13.90
C LYS A 49 12.70 8.34 14.07
N GLU A 50 13.54 9.37 14.17
CA GLU A 50 13.10 10.75 14.33
C GLU A 50 12.17 11.21 13.18
N ARG A 51 12.44 10.74 11.96
CA ARG A 51 11.59 11.03 10.80
C ARG A 51 10.25 10.31 10.88
N LEU A 52 10.26 9.02 11.26
CA LEU A 52 9.04 8.23 11.46
C LEU A 52 8.18 8.80 12.59
N ASP A 53 8.80 9.22 13.71
CA ASP A 53 8.08 9.84 14.83
C ASP A 53 7.41 11.16 14.39
N LYS A 54 8.04 11.95 13.53
CA LYS A 54 7.41 13.15 12.94
C LYS A 54 6.21 12.80 12.05
N GLU A 55 6.33 11.74 11.26
CA GLU A 55 5.23 11.29 10.40
C GLU A 55 4.01 10.86 11.21
N LEU A 56 4.20 10.19 12.35
CA LEU A 56 3.13 9.76 13.23
C LEU A 56 2.27 10.92 13.78
N ILE A 57 2.81 12.14 13.85
CA ILE A 57 2.07 13.30 14.31
C ILE A 57 1.00 13.71 13.31
N SER A 58 1.29 13.60 12.02
CA SER A 58 0.41 14.05 10.92
C SER A 58 -0.39 12.91 10.31
N ASN A 59 0.11 11.67 10.40
CA ASN A 59 -0.43 10.51 9.72
C ASN A 59 -1.03 9.49 10.71
N VAL A 60 -2.30 9.67 11.01
CA VAL A 60 -3.04 8.86 12.00
C VAL A 60 -3.18 7.39 11.59
N ALA A 61 -3.11 7.10 10.28
CA ALA A 61 -3.23 5.74 9.74
C ALA A 61 -1.92 4.95 9.76
N LEU A 62 -0.81 5.59 10.13
CA LEU A 62 0.49 4.96 10.23
C LEU A 62 0.71 4.42 11.64
N ARG A 63 1.29 3.23 11.74
CA ARG A 63 1.80 2.68 13.02
C ARG A 63 3.25 2.29 12.85
N VAL A 64 4.07 2.63 13.82
CA VAL A 64 5.49 2.27 13.86
C VAL A 64 5.78 1.54 15.15
N VAL A 65 6.36 0.35 15.05
CA VAL A 65 6.75 -0.49 16.19
C VAL A 65 8.22 -0.84 16.03
N PRO A 66 9.03 -0.84 17.11
CA PRO A 66 10.38 -1.36 17.06
C PRO A 66 10.38 -2.82 16.58
N GLY A 67 11.34 -3.17 15.73
CA GLY A 67 11.54 -4.54 15.27
C GLY A 67 12.42 -5.37 16.22
N ASP A 68 12.90 -6.49 15.72
CA ASP A 68 13.74 -7.44 16.47
C ASP A 68 15.14 -6.88 16.83
N SER A 69 15.54 -5.78 16.22
CA SER A 69 16.78 -5.08 16.51
C SER A 69 16.57 -3.56 16.55
N PRO A 70 17.45 -2.81 17.22
CA PRO A 70 17.31 -1.35 17.36
C PRO A 70 17.40 -0.60 16.03
N ASP A 71 17.89 -1.25 14.97
CA ASP A 71 18.03 -0.67 13.63
C ASP A 71 16.87 -1.01 12.71
N LYS A 72 15.84 -1.70 13.23
CA LYS A 72 14.66 -2.12 12.47
C LYS A 72 13.38 -1.53 13.05
N PHE A 73 12.53 -1.04 12.16
CA PHE A 73 11.21 -0.49 12.49
C PHE A 73 10.15 -1.18 11.63
N ILE A 74 9.13 -1.74 12.25
CA ILE A 74 7.97 -2.29 11.57
C ILE A 74 6.99 -1.14 11.36
N VAL A 75 6.80 -0.77 10.11
CA VAL A 75 5.92 0.33 9.70
C VAL A 75 4.68 -0.26 9.05
N SER A 76 3.52 0.05 9.60
CA SER A 76 2.23 -0.48 9.15
C SER A 76 1.35 0.65 8.64
N GLY A 77 0.68 0.43 7.52
CA GLY A 77 -0.19 1.41 6.87
C GLY A 77 -1.42 0.78 6.25
N ARG A 78 -2.30 1.61 5.68
CA ARG A 78 -3.56 1.18 5.06
C ARG A 78 -3.37 0.31 3.83
N GLY A 79 -2.20 0.37 3.19
CA GLY A 79 -1.91 -0.38 1.97
C GLY A 79 -0.56 -0.04 1.38
N GLU A 80 -0.23 -0.71 0.28
CA GLU A 80 1.05 -0.59 -0.42
C GLU A 80 1.35 0.86 -0.84
N LEU A 81 0.37 1.54 -1.44
CA LEU A 81 0.54 2.92 -1.92
C LEU A 81 0.86 3.89 -0.78
N HIS A 82 0.20 3.75 0.37
CA HIS A 82 0.43 4.59 1.53
C HIS A 82 1.89 4.51 2.01
N LEU A 83 2.43 3.29 2.11
CA LEU A 83 3.82 3.07 2.50
C LEU A 83 4.81 3.51 1.40
N SER A 84 4.47 3.32 0.13
CA SER A 84 5.30 3.75 -1.01
C SER A 84 5.47 5.27 -1.07
N VAL A 85 4.42 6.02 -0.78
CA VAL A 85 4.48 7.50 -0.71
C VAL A 85 5.40 7.94 0.43
N LEU A 86 5.31 7.30 1.59
CA LEU A 86 6.21 7.59 2.72
C LEU A 86 7.68 7.32 2.36
N ILE A 87 7.96 6.15 1.77
CA ILE A 87 9.31 5.76 1.34
C ILE A 87 9.87 6.77 0.34
N GLU A 88 9.09 7.14 -0.65
CA GLU A 88 9.51 8.11 -1.68
C GLU A 88 9.74 9.51 -1.08
N SER A 89 8.92 9.94 -0.14
CA SER A 89 9.11 11.20 0.57
C SER A 89 10.41 11.20 1.37
N MET A 90 10.68 10.12 2.11
CA MET A 90 11.93 9.95 2.85
C MET A 90 13.14 9.94 1.92
N ARG A 91 13.05 9.24 0.78
CA ARG A 91 14.13 9.22 -0.23
C ARG A 91 14.44 10.61 -0.75
N ARG A 92 13.42 11.41 -1.08
CA ARG A 92 13.57 12.79 -1.55
C ARG A 92 14.16 13.73 -0.49
N GLU A 93 13.90 13.47 0.77
CA GLU A 93 14.49 14.17 1.90
C GLU A 93 15.97 13.81 2.12
N GLY A 94 16.48 12.79 1.43
CA GLY A 94 17.87 12.32 1.52
C GLY A 94 18.09 11.22 2.55
N PHE A 95 17.05 10.50 2.94
CA PHE A 95 17.18 9.29 3.74
C PHE A 95 17.55 8.11 2.85
N GLU A 96 18.49 7.31 3.31
CA GLU A 96 18.87 6.04 2.72
C GLU A 96 18.50 4.92 3.70
N LEU A 97 17.63 4.01 3.28
CA LEU A 97 17.14 2.92 4.10
C LEU A 97 16.90 1.68 3.25
N ALA A 98 16.98 0.52 3.87
CA ALA A 98 16.55 -0.74 3.28
C ALA A 98 15.12 -1.07 3.75
N ILE A 99 14.31 -1.61 2.85
CA ILE A 99 12.92 -1.98 3.11
C ILE A 99 12.68 -3.45 2.82
N SER A 100 11.82 -4.10 3.62
CA SER A 100 11.37 -5.46 3.35
C SER A 100 10.26 -5.47 2.29
N LYS A 101 9.94 -6.66 1.79
CA LYS A 101 8.71 -6.85 1.01
C LYS A 101 7.48 -6.53 1.88
N PRO A 102 6.42 -5.94 1.31
CA PRO A 102 5.17 -5.73 2.02
C PRO A 102 4.56 -7.06 2.45
N GLN A 103 4.04 -7.10 3.67
CA GLN A 103 3.35 -8.24 4.25
C GLN A 103 1.99 -7.80 4.77
N VAL A 104 0.97 -8.62 4.56
CA VAL A 104 -0.35 -8.35 5.13
C VAL A 104 -0.36 -8.67 6.62
N ILE A 105 -1.06 -7.86 7.38
CA ILE A 105 -1.21 -8.05 8.82
C ILE A 105 -2.30 -9.09 9.05
N GLN A 106 -1.91 -10.25 9.56
CA GLN A 106 -2.84 -11.31 9.93
C GLN A 106 -3.31 -11.13 11.37
N LYS A 107 -4.55 -11.49 11.64
CA LYS A 107 -5.14 -11.50 12.99
C LYS A 107 -5.53 -12.92 13.36
N ASN A 108 -5.32 -13.29 14.62
CA ASN A 108 -5.84 -14.54 15.16
C ASN A 108 -7.21 -14.25 15.80
N VAL A 109 -8.28 -14.83 15.24
CA VAL A 109 -9.64 -14.68 15.72
C VAL A 109 -10.19 -16.09 15.99
N ASN A 110 -10.52 -16.38 17.24
CA ASN A 110 -11.04 -17.70 17.64
C ASN A 110 -10.16 -18.89 17.22
N GLU A 111 -8.83 -18.76 17.39
CA GLU A 111 -7.83 -19.76 17.00
C GLU A 111 -7.64 -19.96 15.48
N GLU A 112 -8.34 -19.22 14.66
CA GLU A 112 -8.16 -19.20 13.21
C GLU A 112 -7.40 -17.94 12.76
N ILE A 113 -6.49 -18.12 11.80
CA ILE A 113 -5.75 -17.01 11.20
C ILE A 113 -6.64 -16.33 10.16
N HIS A 114 -6.89 -15.05 10.36
CA HIS A 114 -7.63 -14.19 9.46
C HIS A 114 -6.69 -13.24 8.72
N GLU A 115 -6.99 -13.01 7.44
CA GLU A 115 -6.32 -12.03 6.59
C GLU A 115 -7.27 -10.92 6.18
N PRO A 116 -6.74 -9.71 5.85
CA PRO A 116 -7.58 -8.61 5.40
C PRO A 116 -8.06 -8.85 3.96
N PHE A 117 -9.32 -8.50 3.70
CA PHE A 117 -9.94 -8.46 2.39
C PHE A 117 -10.23 -7.03 1.99
N GLU A 118 -10.09 -6.76 0.70
CA GLU A 118 -10.37 -5.46 0.10
C GLU A 118 -11.50 -5.58 -0.92
N GLN A 119 -12.39 -4.61 -0.89
CA GLN A 119 -13.32 -4.36 -1.99
C GLN A 119 -12.58 -3.56 -3.05
N ILE A 120 -12.57 -4.09 -4.26
CA ILE A 120 -11.87 -3.51 -5.41
C ILE A 120 -12.93 -3.09 -6.43
N VAL A 121 -12.89 -1.84 -6.82
CA VAL A 121 -13.72 -1.30 -7.88
C VAL A 121 -12.82 -0.96 -9.06
N ILE A 122 -13.12 -1.55 -10.19
CA ILE A 122 -12.37 -1.41 -11.44
C ILE A 122 -13.30 -0.85 -12.51
N ASP A 123 -12.86 0.21 -13.17
CA ASP A 123 -13.53 0.78 -14.33
C ASP A 123 -12.59 0.68 -15.53
N VAL A 124 -12.96 -0.11 -16.53
CA VAL A 124 -12.14 -0.42 -17.70
C VAL A 124 -12.97 -0.40 -18.98
N GLU A 125 -12.29 -0.24 -20.11
CA GLU A 125 -12.91 -0.48 -21.41
C GLU A 125 -13.27 -1.96 -21.57
N GLU A 126 -14.40 -2.25 -22.23
CA GLU A 126 -14.91 -3.62 -22.43
C GLU A 126 -13.87 -4.57 -23.05
N ILE A 127 -13.00 -4.03 -23.90
CA ILE A 127 -11.92 -4.80 -24.54
C ILE A 127 -10.89 -5.39 -23.56
N HIS A 128 -10.72 -4.74 -22.39
CA HIS A 128 -9.77 -5.16 -21.36
C HIS A 128 -10.41 -6.00 -20.25
N GLN A 129 -11.74 -6.13 -20.24
CA GLN A 129 -12.48 -6.86 -19.22
C GLN A 129 -11.97 -8.30 -19.04
N GLY A 130 -11.83 -9.04 -20.14
CA GLY A 130 -11.38 -10.43 -20.11
C GLY A 130 -10.00 -10.59 -19.47
N SER A 131 -9.04 -9.77 -19.89
CA SER A 131 -7.66 -9.81 -19.36
C SER A 131 -7.61 -9.46 -17.86
N VAL A 132 -8.41 -8.51 -17.41
CA VAL A 132 -8.50 -8.15 -15.98
C VAL A 132 -9.08 -9.30 -15.17
N MET A 133 -10.13 -9.95 -15.64
CA MET A 133 -10.73 -11.10 -14.96
C MET A 133 -9.79 -12.31 -14.91
N GLU A 134 -9.06 -12.57 -15.99
CA GLU A 134 -8.07 -13.64 -16.07
C GLU A 134 -6.93 -13.45 -15.05
N GLU A 135 -6.47 -12.23 -14.86
CA GLU A 135 -5.42 -11.91 -13.88
C GLU A 135 -5.88 -11.92 -12.42
N LEU A 136 -7.13 -11.57 -12.17
CA LEU A 136 -7.69 -11.55 -10.82
C LEU A 136 -8.08 -12.94 -10.30
N GLY A 137 -8.39 -13.89 -11.17
CA GLY A 137 -8.72 -15.27 -10.81
C GLY A 137 -7.64 -15.96 -9.96
N PRO A 138 -6.38 -16.07 -10.44
CA PRO A 138 -5.27 -16.66 -9.67
C PRO A 138 -4.95 -15.91 -8.38
N ARG A 139 -5.38 -14.65 -8.27
CA ARG A 139 -5.22 -13.79 -7.08
C ARG A 139 -6.33 -13.98 -6.05
N LYS A 140 -7.25 -14.95 -6.29
CA LYS A 140 -8.37 -15.29 -5.42
C LYS A 140 -9.39 -14.16 -5.24
N ALA A 141 -9.50 -13.27 -6.25
CA ALA A 141 -10.55 -12.27 -6.28
C ALA A 141 -11.88 -12.90 -6.69
N GLU A 142 -12.95 -12.52 -5.99
CA GLU A 142 -14.32 -12.95 -6.26
C GLU A 142 -15.11 -11.80 -6.85
N LEU A 143 -15.64 -12.00 -8.05
CA LEU A 143 -16.49 -11.02 -8.71
C LEU A 143 -17.82 -10.89 -7.96
N GLN A 144 -18.17 -9.67 -7.57
CA GLN A 144 -19.42 -9.35 -6.90
C GLN A 144 -20.45 -8.77 -7.86
N SER A 145 -20.04 -7.80 -8.67
CA SER A 145 -20.91 -7.20 -9.67
C SER A 145 -20.14 -6.81 -10.94
N MET A 146 -20.89 -6.72 -12.04
CA MET A 146 -20.40 -6.28 -13.33
C MET A 146 -21.49 -5.43 -13.98
N GLU A 147 -21.21 -4.14 -14.20
CA GLU A 147 -22.15 -3.16 -14.72
C GLU A 147 -21.55 -2.46 -15.95
N PRO A 148 -22.02 -2.80 -17.17
CA PRO A 148 -21.64 -2.06 -18.36
C PRO A 148 -22.34 -0.70 -18.40
N ASP A 149 -21.60 0.35 -18.79
CA ASP A 149 -22.14 1.71 -18.90
C ASP A 149 -22.90 1.97 -20.23
N GLY A 150 -22.89 1.00 -21.15
CA GLY A 150 -23.47 1.11 -22.48
C GLY A 150 -22.73 2.06 -23.43
N LYS A 151 -21.55 2.55 -23.03
CA LYS A 151 -20.69 3.46 -23.82
C LYS A 151 -19.30 2.86 -24.09
N GLY A 152 -19.14 1.56 -23.86
CA GLY A 152 -17.89 0.83 -24.09
C GLY A 152 -16.99 0.70 -22.87
N ARG A 153 -17.49 1.05 -21.68
CA ARG A 153 -16.81 0.80 -20.40
C ARG A 153 -17.63 -0.12 -19.52
N VAL A 154 -16.95 -0.82 -18.65
CA VAL A 154 -17.55 -1.72 -17.66
C VAL A 154 -16.95 -1.46 -16.27
N LYS A 155 -17.85 -1.39 -15.30
CA LYS A 155 -17.49 -1.34 -13.88
C LYS A 155 -17.55 -2.74 -13.32
N LEU A 156 -16.45 -3.17 -12.71
CA LEU A 156 -16.29 -4.48 -12.08
C LEU A 156 -16.04 -4.28 -10.58
N GLU A 157 -16.74 -5.03 -9.75
CA GLU A 157 -16.52 -5.02 -8.31
C GLU A 157 -16.07 -6.41 -7.85
N PHE A 158 -14.97 -6.45 -7.11
CA PHE A 158 -14.40 -7.68 -6.58
C PHE A 158 -14.17 -7.58 -5.08
N ILE A 159 -14.18 -8.71 -4.40
CA ILE A 159 -13.62 -8.89 -3.08
C ILE A 159 -12.40 -9.81 -3.20
N ALA A 160 -11.26 -9.34 -2.72
CA ALA A 160 -10.01 -10.09 -2.81
C ALA A 160 -9.17 -9.97 -1.54
N PRO A 161 -8.38 -11.01 -1.19
CA PRO A 161 -7.43 -10.89 -0.10
C PRO A 161 -6.35 -9.84 -0.44
N SER A 162 -6.04 -8.95 0.49
CA SER A 162 -5.06 -7.85 0.28
C SER A 162 -3.71 -8.36 -0.22
N ARG A 163 -3.28 -9.55 0.22
CA ARG A 163 -2.03 -10.17 -0.27
C ARG A 163 -2.04 -10.50 -1.77
N GLY A 164 -3.22 -10.69 -2.37
CA GLY A 164 -3.37 -10.94 -3.81
C GLY A 164 -3.27 -9.66 -4.64
N ILE A 165 -3.53 -8.51 -4.03
CA ILE A 165 -3.58 -7.22 -4.70
C ILE A 165 -2.24 -6.48 -4.65
N ILE A 166 -1.37 -6.82 -3.69
CA ILE A 166 -0.02 -6.27 -3.62
C ILE A 166 0.70 -6.47 -4.95
N GLY A 167 1.18 -5.35 -5.53
CA GLY A 167 1.87 -5.33 -6.83
C GLY A 167 0.96 -5.47 -8.05
N PHE A 168 -0.34 -5.69 -7.90
CA PHE A 168 -1.27 -5.83 -9.04
C PHE A 168 -1.47 -4.52 -9.79
N ARG A 169 -1.46 -3.38 -9.12
CA ARG A 169 -1.75 -2.07 -9.72
C ARG A 169 -0.88 -1.76 -10.94
N SER A 170 0.41 -2.03 -10.87
CA SER A 170 1.34 -1.78 -11.99
C SER A 170 1.01 -2.66 -13.19
N HIS A 171 0.69 -3.94 -12.92
CA HIS A 171 0.30 -4.89 -13.96
C HIS A 171 -1.05 -4.51 -14.58
N PHE A 172 -2.02 -4.12 -13.76
CA PHE A 172 -3.31 -3.63 -14.19
C PHE A 172 -3.19 -2.44 -15.16
N LEU A 173 -2.35 -1.44 -14.83
CA LEU A 173 -2.12 -0.32 -15.74
C LEU A 173 -1.49 -0.75 -17.08
N THR A 174 -0.66 -1.78 -17.06
CA THR A 174 -0.05 -2.32 -18.29
C THR A 174 -1.10 -3.00 -19.16
N ILE A 175 -1.92 -3.89 -18.61
CA ILE A 175 -2.94 -4.63 -19.39
C ILE A 175 -4.08 -3.73 -19.87
N THR A 176 -4.35 -2.62 -19.19
CA THR A 176 -5.37 -1.64 -19.60
C THR A 176 -4.78 -0.47 -20.39
N SER A 177 -3.52 -0.55 -20.80
CA SER A 177 -2.82 0.53 -21.52
C SER A 177 -2.91 1.91 -20.82
N GLY A 178 -3.04 1.91 -19.50
CA GLY A 178 -3.16 3.10 -18.66
C GLY A 178 -4.56 3.74 -18.62
N THR A 179 -5.55 3.17 -19.33
CA THR A 179 -6.93 3.74 -19.39
C THR A 179 -7.82 3.26 -18.24
N GLY A 180 -7.42 2.18 -17.55
CA GLY A 180 -8.17 1.61 -16.44
C GLY A 180 -8.05 2.40 -15.15
N ILE A 181 -9.14 2.47 -14.41
CA ILE A 181 -9.19 3.07 -13.06
C ILE A 181 -9.43 1.95 -12.07
N MET A 182 -8.61 1.87 -11.03
CA MET A 182 -8.73 0.89 -9.96
C MET A 182 -8.68 1.58 -8.60
N THR A 183 -9.66 1.28 -7.78
CA THR A 183 -9.75 1.72 -6.39
C THR A 183 -9.90 0.51 -5.49
N SER A 184 -9.18 0.46 -4.38
CA SER A 184 -9.34 -0.58 -3.35
C SER A 184 -9.57 0.06 -1.99
N VAL A 185 -10.45 -0.55 -1.21
CA VAL A 185 -10.81 -0.12 0.15
C VAL A 185 -10.85 -1.37 1.03
N PHE A 186 -10.34 -1.26 2.24
CA PHE A 186 -10.46 -2.33 3.23
C PHE A 186 -11.95 -2.64 3.48
N ASP A 187 -12.30 -3.91 3.48
CA ASP A 187 -13.65 -4.38 3.72
C ASP A 187 -13.75 -5.09 5.08
N HIS A 188 -13.14 -6.25 5.24
CA HIS A 188 -13.21 -7.04 6.46
C HIS A 188 -11.99 -7.94 6.65
N TYR A 189 -11.87 -8.55 7.83
CA TYR A 189 -10.98 -9.68 8.09
C TYR A 189 -11.73 -10.99 7.92
N GLY A 190 -11.24 -11.88 7.08
CA GLY A 190 -11.82 -13.22 6.84
C GLY A 190 -10.76 -14.31 6.95
N PRO A 191 -11.18 -15.60 6.99
CA PRO A 191 -10.27 -16.73 7.07
C PRO A 191 -9.32 -16.73 5.86
N VAL A 192 -8.07 -17.15 6.09
CA VAL A 192 -7.03 -17.19 5.05
C VAL A 192 -7.48 -18.12 3.91
N LYS A 193 -7.59 -17.60 2.69
CA LYS A 193 -7.89 -18.41 1.52
C LYS A 193 -6.75 -19.38 1.24
N THR A 194 -7.09 -20.67 1.16
CA THR A 194 -6.13 -21.73 0.87
C THR A 194 -5.62 -21.68 -0.57
N GLY A 195 -4.38 -22.11 -0.77
CA GLY A 195 -3.72 -22.19 -2.07
C GLY A 195 -2.78 -21.02 -2.34
N GLU A 196 -1.86 -21.26 -3.26
CA GLU A 196 -0.90 -20.24 -3.67
C GLU A 196 -1.60 -19.11 -4.44
N ILE A 197 -1.25 -17.89 -4.10
CA ILE A 197 -1.61 -16.72 -4.88
C ILE A 197 -0.49 -16.47 -5.87
N ALA A 198 -0.85 -16.09 -7.10
CA ALA A 198 0.11 -15.73 -8.13
C ALA A 198 1.12 -14.73 -7.58
N LYS A 199 2.38 -15.14 -7.52
CA LYS A 199 3.51 -14.33 -7.05
C LYS A 199 4.39 -14.01 -8.24
N ARG A 200 4.92 -12.81 -8.24
CA ARG A 200 5.97 -12.47 -9.18
C ARG A 200 7.22 -13.30 -8.85
N THR A 201 7.68 -14.09 -9.81
CA THR A 201 8.85 -14.96 -9.65
C THR A 201 10.17 -14.21 -9.83
N ASN A 202 10.17 -13.17 -10.66
CA ASN A 202 11.37 -12.41 -11.01
C ASN A 202 11.34 -11.01 -10.40
N GLY A 203 12.52 -10.47 -10.08
CA GLY A 203 12.68 -9.08 -9.65
C GLY A 203 12.33 -8.08 -10.77
N VAL A 204 12.25 -6.81 -10.41
CA VAL A 204 12.04 -5.69 -11.35
C VAL A 204 13.29 -4.84 -11.37
N MET A 205 13.77 -4.55 -12.56
CA MET A 205 14.72 -3.46 -12.73
C MET A 205 13.92 -2.19 -12.99
N TYR A 206 14.11 -1.19 -12.15
CA TYR A 206 13.57 0.15 -12.39
C TYR A 206 14.56 0.92 -13.26
N SER A 207 14.12 1.28 -14.46
CA SER A 207 14.83 2.24 -15.29
C SER A 207 14.43 3.63 -14.81
N CYS A 208 15.37 4.37 -14.24
CA CYS A 208 15.15 5.78 -13.92
C CYS A 208 15.49 6.61 -15.16
N LEU A 209 14.53 7.38 -15.65
CA LEU A 209 14.71 8.26 -16.81
C LEU A 209 15.93 9.19 -16.69
N LEU A 210 16.34 9.53 -15.46
CA LEU A 210 17.51 10.41 -15.22
C LEU A 210 18.85 9.70 -15.50
N TYR A 211 18.89 8.37 -15.42
CA TYR A 211 20.13 7.60 -15.59
C TYR A 211 20.13 6.73 -16.88
N THR A 212 19.00 6.58 -17.54
CA THR A 212 18.88 5.74 -18.74
C THR A 212 18.95 6.51 -20.04
N SER A 213 18.68 7.80 -20.04
CA SER A 213 18.92 8.66 -21.21
C SER A 213 20.43 8.83 -21.48
N ASP A 214 21.25 8.79 -20.43
CA ASP A 214 22.71 8.96 -20.53
C ASP A 214 23.41 7.71 -21.09
N ALA A 215 22.87 6.53 -20.84
CA ALA A 215 23.45 5.27 -21.34
C ALA A 215 23.18 5.03 -22.84
N ALA A 216 22.25 5.74 -23.45
CA ALA A 216 21.93 5.62 -24.88
C ALA A 216 22.75 6.60 -25.74
N ASP A 217 23.24 7.68 -25.13
CA ASP A 217 24.01 8.72 -25.83
C ASP A 217 25.52 8.41 -25.88
N GLU A 218 26.03 7.48 -25.05
CA GLU A 218 27.44 7.07 -25.04
C GLU A 218 27.80 6.01 -26.09
N LEU A 219 26.87 5.57 -26.94
CA LEU A 219 27.08 4.55 -27.98
C LEU A 219 26.97 5.10 -29.41
N CYS A 220 27.12 6.41 -29.59
CA CYS A 220 27.25 7.03 -30.93
C CYS A 220 28.65 7.56 -31.17
#